data_907b9ac8aa2288a7f37a21de369dbeff
#
_entry.id   907b9ac8aa2288a7f37a21de369dbeff
#
_cell.length_a   1.000
_cell.length_b   1.000
_cell.length_c   1.000
_cell.angle_alpha   90.00
_cell.angle_beta   90.00
_cell.angle_gamma   90.00
#
_symmetry.space_group_name_H-M   'P 1'
#
loop_
_entity.id
_entity.type
_entity.pdbx_description
1 polymer ?
#
loop_
_entity_poly.entity_id
_entity_poly.type
_entity_poly.pdbx_seq_one_letter_code
_entity_poly.pdbx_strand_id
1 'polypeptide(L)'
;MGESGGLARPLSRLAGGVFGLIFAVALPLTLVAFAWGGVLFSSQEITEIFTEELVGSGALQEIAVEVLLEQVPRGGEDLAAGFLDYLGRQRLDEMLAALFTVEWAESQVRTNIEALYAWIDNDHLVPDFFLDIQPLKDRLLSGGAEDLATAVVGSWPSCGPEQVEILLREGVPRGELPAFLCQPPEPLRTTVIAVATELVLRQVSTLPRTVEIGENNPLDTTPQDLMDFKRSLRTLRAFSRAGWLLPLSMLGLIVAVAVRSWPQILRWWGGSALAAGVGTFIMLGIVEATVEQACNSGPLKTAFPGPFAAVLKNVIDRLLDVVSGQIFALGFFIAGFGLIMLLLGIYLGRRAASRSLPARA
;
A
#
# COMPACT_ATOMS: atom_id res chain seq x y z
N MET A 1 -35.82 -46.71 -36.47
CA MET A 1 -35.57 -45.64 -35.50
C MET A 1 -34.27 -45.92 -34.83
N GLY A 2 -33.16 -45.29 -35.20
CA GLY A 2 -31.91 -45.55 -34.51
C GLY A 2 -30.66 -45.21 -35.30
N GLU A 3 -30.34 -43.93 -35.54
CA GLU A 3 -28.97 -43.52 -35.95
C GLU A 3 -28.56 -42.11 -35.49
N SER A 4 -29.26 -41.55 -34.52
CA SER A 4 -28.91 -40.23 -33.95
C SER A 4 -27.81 -40.25 -32.87
N GLY A 5 -27.27 -41.43 -32.53
CA GLY A 5 -26.25 -41.56 -31.44
C GLY A 5 -24.80 -41.29 -31.84
N GLY A 6 -24.48 -41.24 -33.14
CA GLY A 6 -23.10 -41.16 -33.64
C GLY A 6 -22.40 -39.80 -33.41
N LEU A 7 -23.10 -38.72 -33.64
CA LEU A 7 -22.55 -37.35 -33.55
C LEU A 7 -22.60 -36.72 -32.15
N ALA A 8 -23.50 -37.19 -31.30
CA ALA A 8 -23.66 -36.64 -29.95
C ALA A 8 -22.45 -36.87 -28.99
N ARG A 9 -21.73 -38.00 -29.20
CA ARG A 9 -20.56 -38.32 -28.37
C ARG A 9 -19.31 -37.45 -28.61
N PRO A 10 -18.88 -37.19 -29.86
CA PRO A 10 -17.75 -36.30 -30.10
C PRO A 10 -18.08 -34.84 -29.72
N LEU A 11 -19.31 -34.36 -29.97
CA LEU A 11 -19.76 -33.02 -29.59
C LEU A 11 -19.73 -32.80 -28.07
N SER A 12 -20.18 -33.76 -27.27
CA SER A 12 -20.13 -33.62 -25.78
C SER A 12 -18.70 -33.59 -25.23
N ARG A 13 -17.77 -34.33 -25.83
CA ARG A 13 -16.35 -34.29 -25.43
C ARG A 13 -15.68 -32.96 -25.80
N LEU A 14 -16.00 -32.43 -26.97
CA LEU A 14 -15.49 -31.14 -27.45
C LEU A 14 -16.01 -30.01 -26.58
N ALA A 15 -17.31 -30.01 -26.26
CA ALA A 15 -17.90 -29.04 -25.32
C ALA A 15 -17.28 -29.12 -23.95
N GLY A 16 -17.08 -30.34 -23.43
CA GLY A 16 -16.37 -30.52 -22.14
C GLY A 16 -14.94 -29.99 -22.16
N GLY A 17 -14.22 -30.16 -23.29
CA GLY A 17 -12.89 -29.60 -23.50
C GLY A 17 -12.88 -28.06 -23.46
N VAL A 18 -13.85 -27.44 -24.14
CA VAL A 18 -14.01 -25.96 -24.15
C VAL A 18 -14.29 -25.44 -22.74
N PHE A 19 -15.22 -26.03 -22.00
CA PHE A 19 -15.51 -25.64 -20.62
C PHE A 19 -14.31 -25.87 -19.69
N GLY A 20 -13.56 -26.97 -19.90
CA GLY A 20 -12.32 -27.22 -19.16
C GLY A 20 -11.23 -26.18 -19.43
N LEU A 21 -11.09 -25.73 -20.67
CA LEU A 21 -10.18 -24.65 -21.04
C LEU A 21 -10.60 -23.31 -20.42
N ILE A 22 -11.88 -22.97 -20.51
CA ILE A 22 -12.40 -21.75 -19.87
C ILE A 22 -12.17 -21.79 -18.36
N PHE A 23 -12.42 -22.92 -17.71
CA PHE A 23 -12.14 -23.10 -16.30
C PHE A 23 -10.64 -22.91 -15.99
N ALA A 24 -9.75 -23.51 -16.80
CA ALA A 24 -8.30 -23.45 -16.61
C ALA A 24 -7.74 -22.02 -16.72
N VAL A 25 -8.43 -21.13 -17.44
CA VAL A 25 -8.09 -19.70 -17.55
C VAL A 25 -8.81 -18.87 -16.48
N ALA A 26 -10.09 -19.14 -16.26
CA ALA A 26 -10.91 -18.35 -15.35
C ALA A 26 -10.49 -18.51 -13.87
N LEU A 27 -10.10 -19.73 -13.46
CA LEU A 27 -9.73 -19.98 -12.08
C LEU A 27 -8.47 -19.21 -11.65
N PRO A 28 -7.33 -19.20 -12.38
CA PRO A 28 -6.18 -18.37 -12.06
C PRO A 28 -6.52 -16.89 -11.95
N LEU A 29 -7.29 -16.33 -12.90
CA LEU A 29 -7.73 -14.94 -12.85
C LEU A 29 -8.56 -14.63 -11.61
N THR A 30 -9.46 -15.56 -11.25
CA THR A 30 -10.29 -15.41 -10.05
C THR A 30 -9.45 -15.48 -8.77
N LEU A 31 -8.46 -16.38 -8.71
CA LEU A 31 -7.56 -16.50 -7.56
C LEU A 31 -6.70 -15.24 -7.37
N VAL A 32 -6.15 -14.71 -8.46
CA VAL A 32 -5.39 -13.45 -8.43
C VAL A 32 -6.29 -12.32 -7.93
N ALA A 33 -7.49 -12.17 -8.50
CA ALA A 33 -8.41 -11.12 -8.07
C ALA A 33 -8.90 -11.30 -6.63
N PHE A 34 -9.07 -12.54 -6.16
CA PHE A 34 -9.44 -12.85 -4.79
C PHE A 34 -8.31 -12.50 -3.80
N ALA A 35 -7.06 -12.90 -4.09
CA ALA A 35 -5.92 -12.59 -3.25
C ALA A 35 -5.66 -11.07 -3.18
N TRP A 36 -5.60 -10.39 -4.32
CA TRP A 36 -5.50 -8.93 -4.36
C TRP A 36 -6.66 -8.24 -3.66
N GLY A 37 -7.90 -8.69 -3.91
CA GLY A 37 -9.08 -8.12 -3.28
C GLY A 37 -9.11 -8.35 -1.77
N GLY A 38 -8.60 -9.49 -1.29
CA GLY A 38 -8.48 -9.80 0.14
C GLY A 38 -7.57 -8.81 0.85
N VAL A 39 -6.40 -8.54 0.28
CA VAL A 39 -5.41 -7.62 0.85
C VAL A 39 -5.81 -6.16 0.63
N LEU A 40 -6.09 -5.75 -0.62
CA LEU A 40 -6.40 -4.35 -0.95
C LEU A 40 -7.68 -3.81 -0.31
N PHE A 41 -8.65 -4.66 0.03
CA PHE A 41 -9.90 -4.23 0.68
C PHE A 41 -9.98 -4.63 2.16
N SER A 42 -8.86 -5.04 2.75
CA SER A 42 -8.67 -5.20 4.20
C SER A 42 -8.02 -3.95 4.76
N SER A 43 -8.80 -3.08 5.43
CA SER A 43 -8.26 -1.86 6.05
C SER A 43 -7.16 -2.17 7.04
N GLN A 44 -7.28 -3.28 7.76
CA GLN A 44 -6.30 -3.69 8.75
C GLN A 44 -4.96 -4.08 8.13
N GLU A 45 -4.96 -4.95 7.10
CA GLU A 45 -3.73 -5.41 6.45
C GLU A 45 -3.00 -4.25 5.75
N ILE A 46 -3.75 -3.40 5.04
CA ILE A 46 -3.17 -2.22 4.39
C ILE A 46 -2.60 -1.24 5.41
N THR A 47 -3.31 -0.97 6.51
CA THR A 47 -2.80 -0.09 7.57
C THR A 47 -1.52 -0.65 8.18
N GLU A 48 -1.47 -1.96 8.46
CA GLU A 48 -0.29 -2.61 9.03
C GLU A 48 0.92 -2.49 8.10
N ILE A 49 0.75 -2.81 6.81
CA ILE A 49 1.83 -2.72 5.81
C ILE A 49 2.33 -1.27 5.66
N PHE A 50 1.41 -0.30 5.53
CA PHE A 50 1.81 1.10 5.41
C PHE A 50 2.49 1.62 6.67
N THR A 51 2.01 1.25 7.86
CA THR A 51 2.62 1.68 9.12
C THR A 51 4.00 1.06 9.30
N GLU A 52 4.17 -0.23 9.02
CA GLU A 52 5.46 -0.91 9.10
C GLU A 52 6.48 -0.24 8.18
N GLU A 53 6.11 0.06 6.93
CA GLU A 53 7.01 0.68 5.96
C GLU A 53 7.28 2.17 6.24
N LEU A 54 6.27 2.95 6.64
CA LEU A 54 6.45 4.37 6.94
C LEU A 54 7.25 4.62 8.22
N VAL A 55 7.00 3.80 9.25
CA VAL A 55 7.58 4.01 10.58
C VAL A 55 8.83 3.15 10.75
N GLY A 56 8.78 1.88 10.36
CA GLY A 56 9.87 0.93 10.53
C GLY A 56 11.10 1.25 9.69
N SER A 57 10.92 1.86 8.52
CA SER A 57 12.02 2.28 7.63
C SER A 57 12.62 3.64 7.98
N GLY A 58 12.03 4.39 8.91
CA GLY A 58 12.42 5.79 9.18
C GLY A 58 12.01 6.78 8.07
N ALA A 59 11.26 6.33 7.10
CA ALA A 59 10.88 7.13 5.94
C ALA A 59 9.97 8.31 6.30
N LEU A 60 9.18 8.18 7.37
CA LEU A 60 8.33 9.28 7.86
C LEU A 60 9.17 10.51 8.22
N GLN A 61 10.30 10.30 8.91
CA GLN A 61 11.22 11.36 9.28
C GLN A 61 11.87 11.99 8.04
N GLU A 62 12.31 11.15 7.10
CA GLU A 62 12.93 11.61 5.86
C GLU A 62 11.97 12.43 5.00
N ILE A 63 10.70 12.00 4.86
CA ILE A 63 9.64 12.74 4.18
C ILE A 63 9.36 14.07 4.90
N ALA A 64 9.24 14.04 6.22
CA ALA A 64 8.99 15.25 7.00
C ALA A 64 10.11 16.28 6.86
N VAL A 65 11.37 15.85 6.85
CA VAL A 65 12.54 16.71 6.57
C VAL A 65 12.44 17.32 5.19
N GLU A 66 12.17 16.52 4.16
CA GLU A 66 12.12 16.98 2.77
C GLU A 66 10.99 17.98 2.54
N VAL A 67 9.79 17.70 3.07
CA VAL A 67 8.64 18.62 3.03
C VAL A 67 8.95 19.93 3.76
N LEU A 68 9.60 19.87 4.92
CA LEU A 68 10.03 21.07 5.64
C LEU A 68 11.04 21.88 4.82
N LEU A 69 12.02 21.23 4.20
CA LEU A 69 13.03 21.87 3.36
C LEU A 69 12.41 22.50 2.10
N GLU A 70 11.38 21.90 1.52
CA GLU A 70 10.68 22.46 0.36
C GLU A 70 9.78 23.65 0.72
N GLN A 71 9.20 23.65 1.92
CA GLN A 71 8.30 24.71 2.38
C GLN A 71 9.04 25.95 2.90
N VAL A 72 10.34 25.83 3.16
CA VAL A 72 11.16 27.00 3.51
C VAL A 72 11.33 27.88 2.27
N PRO A 73 10.82 29.14 2.27
CA PRO A 73 10.90 30.01 1.10
C PRO A 73 12.37 30.24 0.72
N ARG A 74 12.77 29.82 -0.46
CA ARG A 74 14.12 30.03 -1.02
C ARG A 74 14.47 31.51 -1.32
N GLY A 75 13.65 32.45 -0.86
CA GLY A 75 13.77 33.87 -1.20
C GLY A 75 13.54 34.85 -0.08
N GLY A 76 13.30 34.39 1.16
CA GLY A 76 13.33 35.29 2.31
C GLY A 76 14.75 35.32 2.89
N GLU A 77 15.30 36.51 3.15
CA GLU A 77 16.60 36.66 3.80
C GLU A 77 16.67 35.77 5.06
N ASP A 78 16.92 34.60 4.86
CA ASP A 78 17.92 33.62 5.28
C ASP A 78 17.96 33.15 6.74
N LEU A 79 17.02 33.50 7.58
CA LEU A 79 16.97 32.96 8.96
C LEU A 79 16.53 31.48 8.95
N ALA A 80 15.55 31.11 8.13
CA ALA A 80 15.03 29.75 8.12
C ALA A 80 15.93 28.75 7.36
N ALA A 81 16.55 29.18 6.26
CA ALA A 81 17.51 28.35 5.54
C ALA A 81 18.79 28.15 6.32
N GLY A 82 19.34 29.25 6.91
CA GLY A 82 20.48 29.16 7.82
C GLY A 82 20.19 28.33 9.07
N PHE A 83 18.97 28.37 9.58
CA PHE A 83 18.53 27.57 10.71
C PHE A 83 18.57 26.04 10.44
N LEU A 84 18.11 25.60 9.29
CA LEU A 84 18.12 24.16 8.91
C LEU A 84 19.56 23.67 8.62
N ASP A 85 20.40 24.52 8.04
CA ASP A 85 21.83 24.22 7.82
C ASP A 85 22.61 24.06 9.14
N TYR A 86 22.27 24.86 10.18
CA TYR A 86 22.89 24.76 11.50
C TYR A 86 22.41 23.56 12.31
N LEU A 87 21.14 23.16 12.18
CA LEU A 87 20.62 21.99 12.92
C LEU A 87 21.32 20.70 12.52
N GLY A 88 21.73 20.57 11.29
CA GLY A 88 22.25 19.32 10.75
C GLY A 88 21.15 18.26 10.65
N ARG A 89 21.19 17.45 9.60
CA ARG A 89 20.17 16.44 9.29
C ARG A 89 19.88 15.49 10.46
N GLN A 90 20.93 15.02 11.16
CA GLN A 90 20.78 14.07 12.25
C GLN A 90 19.97 14.61 13.45
N ARG A 91 20.19 15.87 13.85
CA ARG A 91 19.41 16.47 14.93
C ARG A 91 17.98 16.78 14.55
N LEU A 92 17.78 17.18 13.30
CA LEU A 92 16.44 17.36 12.74
C LEU A 92 15.66 16.04 12.77
N ASP A 93 16.30 14.94 12.39
CA ASP A 93 15.70 13.60 12.44
C ASP A 93 15.32 13.20 13.88
N GLU A 94 16.21 13.42 14.85
CA GLU A 94 15.95 13.13 16.28
C GLU A 94 14.76 13.96 16.82
N MET A 95 14.70 15.24 16.45
CA MET A 95 13.61 16.14 16.84
C MET A 95 12.29 15.75 16.22
N LEU A 96 12.29 15.41 14.93
CA LEU A 96 11.11 14.98 14.22
C LEU A 96 10.62 13.61 14.71
N ALA A 97 11.53 12.70 15.04
CA ALA A 97 11.17 11.42 15.65
C ALA A 97 10.51 11.60 17.03
N ALA A 98 10.91 12.63 17.78
CA ALA A 98 10.25 12.95 19.04
C ALA A 98 8.86 13.57 18.86
N LEU A 99 8.59 14.26 17.75
CA LEU A 99 7.32 14.89 17.45
C LEU A 99 6.33 13.93 16.75
N PHE A 100 6.82 13.17 15.79
CA PHE A 100 6.03 12.21 15.01
C PHE A 100 6.13 10.82 15.63
N THR A 101 5.26 10.52 16.58
CA THR A 101 5.25 9.18 17.20
C THR A 101 4.66 8.13 16.29
N VAL A 102 5.05 6.87 16.53
CA VAL A 102 4.51 5.70 15.82
C VAL A 102 2.99 5.66 15.89
N GLU A 103 2.43 5.91 17.08
CA GLU A 103 0.99 5.87 17.34
C GLU A 103 0.25 6.96 16.56
N TRP A 104 0.85 8.16 16.43
CA TRP A 104 0.28 9.22 15.62
C TRP A 104 0.27 8.82 14.14
N ALA A 105 1.41 8.33 13.62
CA ALA A 105 1.52 7.90 12.23
C ALA A 105 0.52 6.77 11.90
N GLU A 106 0.42 5.77 12.77
CA GLU A 106 -0.55 4.67 12.63
C GLU A 106 -1.99 5.20 12.58
N SER A 107 -2.32 6.14 13.48
CA SER A 107 -3.64 6.76 13.48
C SER A 107 -3.94 7.52 12.20
N GLN A 108 -2.97 8.28 11.65
CA GLN A 108 -3.12 9.01 10.38
C GLN A 108 -3.31 8.06 9.21
N VAL A 109 -2.46 7.03 9.10
CA VAL A 109 -2.56 6.01 8.06
C VAL A 109 -3.93 5.34 8.10
N ARG A 110 -4.36 4.88 9.29
CA ARG A 110 -5.67 4.23 9.47
C ARG A 110 -6.82 5.12 9.03
N THR A 111 -6.84 6.36 9.49
CA THR A 111 -7.91 7.32 9.19
C THR A 111 -7.99 7.61 7.69
N ASN A 112 -6.86 7.81 7.03
CA ASN A 112 -6.83 8.10 5.59
C ASN A 112 -7.15 6.86 4.74
N ILE A 113 -6.79 5.67 5.19
CA ILE A 113 -7.21 4.41 4.54
C ILE A 113 -8.72 4.21 4.69
N GLU A 114 -9.31 4.47 5.86
CA GLU A 114 -10.76 4.42 6.06
C GLU A 114 -11.48 5.45 5.17
N ALA A 115 -10.95 6.67 5.06
CA ALA A 115 -11.46 7.71 4.15
C ALA A 115 -11.37 7.26 2.67
N LEU A 116 -10.28 6.60 2.27
CA LEU A 116 -10.15 6.02 0.93
C LEU A 116 -11.24 4.97 0.64
N TYR A 117 -11.51 4.08 1.60
CA TYR A 117 -12.57 3.08 1.41
C TYR A 117 -13.95 3.70 1.40
N ALA A 118 -14.20 4.68 2.26
CA ALA A 118 -15.45 5.44 2.24
C ALA A 118 -15.62 6.17 0.89
N TRP A 119 -14.55 6.75 0.34
CA TRP A 119 -14.57 7.36 -0.99
C TRP A 119 -14.87 6.35 -2.10
N ILE A 120 -14.32 5.14 -2.07
CA ILE A 120 -14.65 4.09 -3.04
C ILE A 120 -16.15 3.79 -3.02
N ASP A 121 -16.80 3.83 -1.87
CA ASP A 121 -18.20 3.46 -1.70
C ASP A 121 -19.19 4.63 -1.90
N ASN A 122 -18.75 5.89 -1.76
CA ASN A 122 -19.60 7.08 -1.96
C ASN A 122 -19.53 7.62 -3.41
N ASP A 123 -20.19 8.75 -3.68
CA ASP A 123 -20.21 9.39 -5.00
C ASP A 123 -19.34 10.66 -5.09
N HIS A 124 -18.52 10.94 -4.07
CA HIS A 124 -17.60 12.08 -4.11
C HIS A 124 -16.56 11.90 -5.18
N LEU A 125 -16.17 12.98 -5.85
CA LEU A 125 -15.16 12.95 -6.93
C LEU A 125 -13.77 12.73 -6.38
N VAL A 126 -13.45 13.32 -5.24
CA VAL A 126 -12.11 13.28 -4.60
C VAL A 126 -12.23 12.63 -3.23
N PRO A 127 -11.25 11.84 -2.78
CA PRO A 127 -11.22 11.35 -1.41
C PRO A 127 -10.92 12.48 -0.43
N ASP A 128 -11.58 12.47 0.72
CA ASP A 128 -11.42 13.45 1.79
C ASP A 128 -10.22 13.05 2.67
N PHE A 129 -9.01 13.26 2.16
CA PHE A 129 -7.80 13.00 2.94
C PHE A 129 -7.47 14.18 3.83
N PHE A 130 -7.15 13.91 5.08
CA PHE A 130 -6.75 14.93 6.03
C PHE A 130 -5.64 14.46 6.96
N LEU A 131 -4.84 15.41 7.41
CA LEU A 131 -3.83 15.23 8.42
C LEU A 131 -4.32 15.88 9.72
N ASP A 132 -4.54 15.06 10.75
CA ASP A 132 -4.85 15.59 12.08
C ASP A 132 -3.56 15.98 12.79
N ILE A 133 -3.32 17.28 12.90
CA ILE A 133 -2.14 17.82 13.58
C ILE A 133 -2.43 18.24 15.04
N GLN A 134 -3.65 17.99 15.55
CA GLN A 134 -3.99 18.32 16.92
C GLN A 134 -3.10 17.61 17.96
N PRO A 135 -2.81 16.31 17.85
CA PRO A 135 -1.89 15.63 18.79
C PRO A 135 -0.48 16.23 18.79
N LEU A 136 0.00 16.68 17.62
CA LEU A 136 1.29 17.36 17.49
C LEU A 136 1.25 18.73 18.19
N LYS A 137 0.15 19.51 17.99
CA LYS A 137 -0.04 20.78 18.69
C LYS A 137 -0.08 20.58 20.20
N ASP A 138 -0.84 19.61 20.70
CA ASP A 138 -0.97 19.32 22.12
C ASP A 138 0.39 18.94 22.74
N ARG A 139 1.20 18.19 22.03
CA ARG A 139 2.54 17.82 22.44
C ARG A 139 3.49 19.03 22.52
N LEU A 140 3.46 19.89 21.50
CA LEU A 140 4.24 21.14 21.51
C LEU A 140 3.77 22.08 22.63
N LEU A 141 2.48 22.19 22.88
CA LEU A 141 1.91 23.01 23.96
C LEU A 141 2.21 22.46 25.37
N SER A 142 2.42 21.14 25.50
CA SER A 142 2.68 20.46 26.78
C SER A 142 4.16 20.39 27.18
N GLY A 143 5.04 21.17 26.54
CA GLY A 143 6.47 21.25 26.85
C GLY A 143 7.38 20.97 25.67
N GLY A 144 6.91 20.29 24.62
CA GLY A 144 7.70 19.99 23.42
C GLY A 144 8.26 21.23 22.72
N ALA A 145 7.61 22.39 22.85
CA ALA A 145 8.12 23.64 22.30
C ALA A 145 9.41 24.12 23.01
N GLU A 146 9.54 23.88 24.31
CA GLU A 146 10.74 24.21 25.08
C GLU A 146 11.88 23.26 24.74
N ASP A 147 11.58 21.96 24.62
CA ASP A 147 12.55 20.95 24.19
C ASP A 147 13.08 21.27 22.79
N LEU A 148 12.17 21.61 21.87
CA LEU A 148 12.48 22.05 20.51
C LEU A 148 13.38 23.27 20.51
N ALA A 149 13.00 24.34 21.23
CA ALA A 149 13.76 25.58 21.33
C ALA A 149 15.15 25.34 21.94
N THR A 150 15.24 24.48 22.95
CA THR A 150 16.50 24.12 23.62
C THR A 150 17.44 23.39 22.66
N ALA A 151 16.92 22.42 21.91
CA ALA A 151 17.69 21.68 20.93
C ALA A 151 18.18 22.58 19.80
N VAL A 152 17.32 23.48 19.32
CA VAL A 152 17.61 24.45 18.29
C VAL A 152 18.72 25.42 18.73
N VAL A 153 18.53 26.14 19.83
CA VAL A 153 19.52 27.09 20.35
C VAL A 153 20.82 26.37 20.68
N GLY A 154 20.75 25.15 21.19
CA GLY A 154 21.91 24.30 21.46
C GLY A 154 22.70 23.87 20.22
N SER A 155 22.10 23.91 19.04
CA SER A 155 22.78 23.57 17.76
C SER A 155 23.55 24.75 17.16
N TRP A 156 23.29 25.99 17.59
CA TRP A 156 23.95 27.16 17.05
C TRP A 156 25.43 27.20 17.45
N PRO A 157 26.27 27.83 16.59
CA PRO A 157 27.66 28.06 16.93
C PRO A 157 27.77 29.01 18.16
N SER A 158 28.81 28.90 18.97
CA SER A 158 29.03 29.80 20.10
C SER A 158 29.14 31.25 19.63
N CYS A 159 28.50 32.18 20.37
CA CYS A 159 28.59 33.60 20.04
C CYS A 159 30.01 34.11 20.19
N GLY A 160 30.42 34.95 19.23
CA GLY A 160 31.66 35.72 19.35
C GLY A 160 31.56 36.84 20.41
N PRO A 161 32.70 37.38 20.89
CA PRO A 161 32.72 38.41 21.96
C PRO A 161 31.87 39.63 21.62
N GLU A 162 31.90 40.10 20.36
CA GLU A 162 31.13 41.25 19.90
C GLU A 162 29.62 40.98 19.92
N GLN A 163 29.21 39.77 19.55
CA GLN A 163 27.80 39.35 19.56
C GLN A 163 27.27 39.26 20.98
N VAL A 164 28.09 38.74 21.91
CA VAL A 164 27.73 38.69 23.33
C VAL A 164 27.58 40.11 23.90
N GLU A 165 28.49 41.03 23.54
CA GLU A 165 28.41 42.43 23.97
C GLU A 165 27.14 43.12 23.45
N ILE A 166 26.75 42.91 22.21
CA ILE A 166 25.50 43.41 21.64
C ILE A 166 24.28 42.87 22.41
N LEU A 167 24.25 41.54 22.66
CA LEU A 167 23.17 40.92 23.43
C LEU A 167 23.08 41.42 24.88
N LEU A 168 24.22 41.70 25.51
CA LEU A 168 24.24 42.27 26.86
C LEU A 168 23.77 43.73 26.89
N ARG A 169 24.11 44.52 25.84
CA ARG A 169 23.78 45.93 25.76
C ARG A 169 22.33 46.19 25.34
N GLU A 170 21.86 45.47 24.33
CA GLU A 170 20.55 45.66 23.74
C GLU A 170 19.48 44.72 24.32
N GLY A 171 19.91 43.64 24.95
CA GLY A 171 19.05 42.58 25.41
C GLY A 171 18.59 41.66 24.29
N VAL A 172 17.84 40.60 24.65
CA VAL A 172 17.18 39.74 23.69
C VAL A 172 15.83 40.40 23.33
N PRO A 173 15.56 40.69 22.02
CA PRO A 173 14.29 41.28 21.62
C PRO A 173 13.11 40.43 22.05
N ARG A 174 12.04 41.06 22.55
CA ARG A 174 10.82 40.31 22.91
C ARG A 174 10.05 39.93 21.66
N GLY A 175 9.83 38.62 21.46
CA GLY A 175 9.01 38.11 20.38
C GLY A 175 9.70 38.04 19.02
N GLU A 176 11.01 38.27 18.96
CA GLU A 176 11.85 38.11 17.77
C GLU A 176 13.16 37.41 18.15
N LEU A 177 13.68 36.58 17.23
CA LEU A 177 15.01 36.02 17.43
C LEU A 177 16.09 37.11 17.22
N PRO A 178 17.24 36.98 17.90
CA PRO A 178 18.38 37.86 17.64
C PRO A 178 18.76 37.87 16.15
N ALA A 179 19.24 39.00 15.65
CA ALA A 179 19.64 39.14 14.25
C ALA A 179 20.77 38.19 13.83
N PHE A 180 21.47 37.60 14.80
CA PHE A 180 22.50 36.59 14.59
C PHE A 180 22.16 35.33 15.40
N LEU A 181 22.24 34.18 14.71
CA LEU A 181 21.97 32.86 15.29
C LEU A 181 23.25 32.32 15.90
N CYS A 182 23.49 32.59 17.18
CA CYS A 182 24.60 32.01 17.92
C CYS A 182 24.14 31.59 19.32
N GLN A 183 24.82 30.59 19.92
CA GLN A 183 24.58 30.11 21.25
C GLN A 183 25.21 31.07 22.28
N PRO A 184 24.40 31.86 23.03
CA PRO A 184 24.93 32.78 24.02
C PRO A 184 25.36 32.02 25.27
N PRO A 185 26.26 32.62 26.10
CA PRO A 185 26.57 32.09 27.39
C PRO A 185 25.38 32.23 28.35
N GLU A 186 25.39 31.42 29.45
CA GLU A 186 24.46 31.61 30.54
C GLU A 186 24.71 32.96 31.24
N PRO A 187 23.68 33.73 31.67
CA PRO A 187 22.22 33.37 31.68
C PRO A 187 21.45 33.78 30.42
N LEU A 188 22.06 34.41 29.44
CA LEU A 188 21.40 34.88 28.21
C LEU A 188 20.77 33.73 27.41
N ARG A 189 21.40 32.56 27.50
CA ARG A 189 20.90 31.33 26.81
C ARG A 189 19.47 30.98 27.22
N THR A 190 19.19 30.97 28.52
CA THR A 190 17.86 30.71 29.07
C THR A 190 16.82 31.71 28.52
N THR A 191 17.22 32.99 28.40
CA THR A 191 16.34 34.03 27.84
C THR A 191 16.04 33.80 26.33
N VAL A 192 17.10 33.45 25.57
CA VAL A 192 16.92 33.15 24.11
C VAL A 192 16.04 31.92 23.93
N ILE A 193 16.22 30.86 24.72
CA ILE A 193 15.35 29.68 24.69
C ILE A 193 13.89 30.07 25.00
N ALA A 194 13.65 30.88 26.01
CA ALA A 194 12.29 31.33 26.36
C ALA A 194 11.61 32.10 25.22
N VAL A 195 12.36 33.01 24.55
CA VAL A 195 11.84 33.76 23.38
C VAL A 195 11.58 32.80 22.20
N ALA A 196 12.48 31.87 21.93
CA ALA A 196 12.28 30.88 20.87
C ALA A 196 11.05 30.00 21.16
N THR A 197 10.88 29.56 22.42
CA THR A 197 9.69 28.81 22.86
C THR A 197 8.40 29.61 22.63
N GLU A 198 8.38 30.88 23.01
CA GLU A 198 7.20 31.74 22.80
C GLU A 198 6.86 31.88 21.30
N LEU A 199 7.87 32.01 20.44
CA LEU A 199 7.67 32.09 19.00
C LEU A 199 7.09 30.79 18.42
N VAL A 200 7.62 29.63 18.83
CA VAL A 200 7.09 28.32 18.46
C VAL A 200 5.64 28.19 18.90
N LEU A 201 5.33 28.51 20.16
CA LEU A 201 3.97 28.42 20.71
C LEU A 201 3.00 29.34 19.97
N ARG A 202 3.41 30.56 19.64
CA ARG A 202 2.62 31.51 18.87
C ARG A 202 2.32 30.95 17.48
N GLN A 203 3.32 30.43 16.79
CA GLN A 203 3.14 29.84 15.46
C GLN A 203 2.24 28.60 15.51
N VAL A 204 2.46 27.69 16.45
CA VAL A 204 1.65 26.49 16.65
C VAL A 204 0.18 26.81 16.95
N SER A 205 -0.08 27.89 17.71
CA SER A 205 -1.45 28.30 18.03
C SER A 205 -2.27 28.69 16.80
N THR A 206 -1.61 29.20 15.75
CA THR A 206 -2.28 29.63 14.50
C THR A 206 -2.55 28.50 13.53
N LEU A 207 -1.90 27.33 13.70
CA LEU A 207 -2.12 26.20 12.83
C LEU A 207 -3.55 25.66 12.96
N PRO A 208 -4.20 25.24 11.86
CA PRO A 208 -5.49 24.56 11.91
C PRO A 208 -5.38 23.24 12.68
N ARG A 209 -6.49 22.64 13.06
CA ARG A 209 -6.50 21.30 13.69
C ARG A 209 -6.24 20.20 12.68
N THR A 210 -6.80 20.37 11.51
CA THR A 210 -6.69 19.41 10.39
C THR A 210 -6.21 20.16 9.16
N VAL A 211 -5.34 19.51 8.40
CA VAL A 211 -4.88 19.98 7.09
C VAL A 211 -5.46 19.05 6.04
N GLU A 212 -6.26 19.59 5.13
CA GLU A 212 -6.79 18.83 4.00
C GLU A 212 -5.67 18.56 2.98
N ILE A 213 -5.50 17.29 2.63
CA ILE A 213 -4.51 16.86 1.65
C ILE A 213 -5.26 16.63 0.33
N GLY A 214 -5.05 17.46 -0.67
CA GLY A 214 -5.61 17.20 -2.00
C GLY A 214 -6.35 18.34 -2.67
N GLU A 215 -6.53 19.49 -2.03
CA GLU A 215 -7.11 20.67 -2.68
C GLU A 215 -6.30 21.13 -3.91
N ASN A 216 -5.00 20.84 -3.93
CA ASN A 216 -4.07 21.13 -5.03
C ASN A 216 -3.59 19.83 -5.71
N ASN A 217 -4.50 18.95 -6.12
CA ASN A 217 -4.27 17.73 -6.89
C ASN A 217 -2.79 17.49 -7.30
N PRO A 218 -1.93 16.94 -6.42
CA PRO A 218 -0.51 16.80 -6.69
C PRO A 218 -0.22 15.79 -7.82
N LEU A 219 -1.24 15.01 -8.23
CA LEU A 219 -1.12 13.99 -9.27
C LEU A 219 -1.46 14.50 -10.67
N ASP A 220 -1.82 15.79 -10.84
CA ASP A 220 -2.26 16.35 -12.12
C ASP A 220 -3.30 15.47 -12.85
N THR A 221 -4.09 14.70 -12.06
CA THR A 221 -5.08 13.76 -12.55
C THR A 221 -6.38 14.47 -12.86
N THR A 222 -7.01 14.15 -13.98
CA THR A 222 -8.31 14.72 -14.29
C THR A 222 -9.40 14.09 -13.40
N PRO A 223 -10.51 14.79 -13.10
CA PRO A 223 -11.65 14.19 -12.38
C PRO A 223 -12.15 12.89 -13.04
N GLN A 224 -11.95 12.78 -14.35
CA GLN A 224 -12.36 11.63 -15.13
C GLN A 224 -11.47 10.41 -14.85
N ASP A 225 -10.15 10.61 -14.73
CA ASP A 225 -9.21 9.55 -14.38
C ASP A 225 -9.48 8.99 -12.99
N LEU A 226 -9.81 9.87 -12.03
CA LEU A 226 -10.19 9.46 -10.68
C LEU A 226 -11.48 8.62 -10.66
N MET A 227 -12.48 9.01 -11.46
CA MET A 227 -13.72 8.25 -11.58
C MET A 227 -13.51 6.88 -12.24
N ASP A 228 -12.66 6.80 -13.25
CA ASP A 228 -12.34 5.53 -13.92
C ASP A 228 -11.51 4.62 -13.01
N PHE A 229 -10.59 5.18 -12.24
CA PHE A 229 -9.86 4.46 -11.20
C PHE A 229 -10.82 3.90 -10.13
N LYS A 230 -11.71 4.74 -9.60
CA LYS A 230 -12.74 4.35 -8.64
C LYS A 230 -13.64 3.22 -9.17
N ARG A 231 -14.08 3.34 -10.43
CA ARG A 231 -14.88 2.30 -11.09
C ARG A 231 -14.10 0.98 -11.19
N SER A 232 -12.81 1.05 -11.52
CA SER A 232 -11.93 -0.11 -11.59
C SER A 232 -11.79 -0.79 -10.23
N LEU A 233 -11.62 -0.02 -9.14
CA LEU A 233 -11.56 -0.54 -7.77
C LEU A 233 -12.88 -1.21 -7.36
N ARG A 234 -14.03 -0.58 -7.63
CA ARG A 234 -15.35 -1.17 -7.38
C ARG A 234 -15.54 -2.48 -8.13
N THR A 235 -15.11 -2.52 -9.38
CA THR A 235 -15.20 -3.73 -10.23
C THR A 235 -14.30 -4.83 -9.68
N LEU A 236 -13.07 -4.51 -9.31
CA LEU A 236 -12.14 -5.46 -8.68
C LEU A 236 -12.72 -6.03 -7.38
N ARG A 237 -13.30 -5.17 -6.53
CA ARG A 237 -13.94 -5.58 -5.27
C ARG A 237 -15.16 -6.48 -5.51
N ALA A 238 -15.99 -6.17 -6.50
CA ALA A 238 -17.11 -7.00 -6.86
C ALA A 238 -16.65 -8.36 -7.42
N PHE A 239 -15.63 -8.34 -8.27
CA PHE A 239 -15.07 -9.55 -8.86
C PHE A 239 -14.34 -10.42 -7.83
N SER A 240 -13.62 -9.84 -6.87
CA SER A 240 -12.97 -10.60 -5.79
C SER A 240 -14.00 -11.34 -4.92
N ARG A 241 -15.19 -10.75 -4.70
CA ARG A 241 -16.25 -11.35 -3.89
C ARG A 241 -17.07 -12.40 -4.63
N ALA A 242 -17.42 -12.15 -5.89
CA ALA A 242 -18.35 -12.97 -6.67
C ALA A 242 -17.69 -13.77 -7.81
N GLY A 243 -16.44 -13.49 -8.16
CA GLY A 243 -15.75 -14.09 -9.29
C GLY A 243 -15.59 -15.61 -9.20
N TRP A 244 -15.55 -16.18 -8.00
CA TRP A 244 -15.49 -17.63 -7.76
C TRP A 244 -16.72 -18.40 -8.27
N LEU A 245 -17.86 -17.71 -8.48
CA LEU A 245 -19.04 -18.32 -9.09
C LEU A 245 -18.78 -18.77 -10.53
N LEU A 246 -17.91 -18.05 -11.26
CA LEU A 246 -17.57 -18.38 -12.65
C LEU A 246 -16.89 -19.75 -12.78
N PRO A 247 -15.75 -20.04 -12.11
CA PRO A 247 -15.13 -21.37 -12.19
C PRO A 247 -16.04 -22.49 -11.65
N LEU A 248 -16.82 -22.24 -10.59
CA LEU A 248 -17.76 -23.22 -10.09
C LEU A 248 -18.87 -23.56 -11.11
N SER A 249 -19.41 -22.56 -11.79
CA SER A 249 -20.40 -22.80 -12.85
C SER A 249 -19.82 -23.62 -14.01
N MET A 250 -18.55 -23.37 -14.38
CA MET A 250 -17.86 -24.14 -15.41
C MET A 250 -17.67 -25.61 -15.01
N LEU A 251 -17.30 -25.88 -13.73
CA LEU A 251 -17.24 -27.25 -13.23
C LEU A 251 -18.61 -27.95 -13.29
N GLY A 252 -19.68 -27.25 -12.92
CA GLY A 252 -21.03 -27.76 -13.05
C GLY A 252 -21.42 -28.10 -14.49
N LEU A 253 -21.08 -27.21 -15.44
CA LEU A 253 -21.33 -27.44 -16.87
C LEU A 253 -20.54 -28.63 -17.43
N ILE A 254 -19.28 -28.81 -17.01
CA ILE A 254 -18.48 -30.00 -17.37
C ILE A 254 -19.19 -31.26 -16.95
N VAL A 255 -19.73 -31.30 -15.72
CA VAL A 255 -20.48 -32.45 -15.22
C VAL A 255 -21.73 -32.70 -16.05
N ALA A 256 -22.53 -31.67 -16.30
CA ALA A 256 -23.79 -31.78 -17.03
C ALA A 256 -23.59 -32.26 -18.47
N VAL A 257 -22.54 -31.83 -19.15
CA VAL A 257 -22.35 -32.07 -20.60
C VAL A 257 -21.45 -33.26 -20.90
N ALA A 258 -20.32 -33.40 -20.16
CA ALA A 258 -19.27 -34.33 -20.53
C ALA A 258 -19.26 -35.62 -19.70
N VAL A 259 -19.93 -35.64 -18.53
CA VAL A 259 -19.77 -36.70 -17.54
C VAL A 259 -20.94 -37.68 -17.58
N ARG A 260 -20.62 -38.97 -17.65
CA ARG A 260 -21.57 -40.07 -17.55
C ARG A 260 -21.20 -41.10 -16.47
N SER A 261 -20.04 -40.97 -15.82
CA SER A 261 -19.58 -41.89 -14.81
C SER A 261 -18.59 -41.20 -13.83
N TRP A 262 -18.55 -41.67 -12.59
CA TRP A 262 -17.64 -41.18 -11.55
C TRP A 262 -16.15 -41.11 -11.97
N PRO A 263 -15.56 -42.11 -12.63
CA PRO A 263 -14.17 -42.00 -13.10
C PRO A 263 -13.96 -40.89 -14.14
N GLN A 264 -14.99 -40.54 -14.91
CA GLN A 264 -14.92 -39.43 -15.87
C GLN A 264 -14.95 -38.08 -15.17
N ILE A 265 -15.76 -37.92 -14.10
CA ILE A 265 -15.75 -36.70 -13.27
C ILE A 265 -14.31 -36.42 -12.80
N LEU A 266 -13.73 -37.42 -12.14
CA LEU A 266 -12.40 -37.29 -11.56
C LEU A 266 -11.31 -36.94 -12.59
N ARG A 267 -11.41 -37.47 -13.80
CA ARG A 267 -10.46 -37.13 -14.88
C ARG A 267 -10.66 -35.71 -15.42
N TRP A 268 -11.89 -35.31 -15.65
CA TRP A 268 -12.19 -33.97 -16.17
C TRP A 268 -11.88 -32.88 -15.17
N TRP A 269 -12.37 -33.03 -13.93
CA TRP A 269 -12.09 -32.07 -12.86
C TRP A 269 -10.61 -32.07 -12.48
N GLY A 270 -10.00 -33.24 -12.34
CA GLY A 270 -8.59 -33.35 -12.03
C GLY A 270 -7.70 -32.72 -13.08
N GLY A 271 -7.98 -32.99 -14.38
CA GLY A 271 -7.22 -32.40 -15.48
C GLY A 271 -7.38 -30.88 -15.56
N SER A 272 -8.62 -30.40 -15.44
CA SER A 272 -8.91 -28.94 -15.45
C SER A 272 -8.31 -28.23 -14.23
N ALA A 273 -8.39 -28.82 -13.04
CA ALA A 273 -7.79 -28.25 -11.83
C ALA A 273 -6.27 -28.24 -11.88
N LEU A 274 -5.65 -29.31 -12.40
CA LEU A 274 -4.19 -29.36 -12.60
C LEU A 274 -3.74 -28.25 -13.58
N ALA A 275 -4.42 -28.13 -14.72
CA ALA A 275 -4.13 -27.09 -15.71
C ALA A 275 -4.32 -25.68 -15.13
N ALA A 276 -5.36 -25.46 -14.34
CA ALA A 276 -5.62 -24.19 -13.68
C ALA A 276 -4.54 -23.88 -12.61
N GLY A 277 -4.14 -24.86 -11.79
CA GLY A 277 -3.07 -24.68 -10.82
C GLY A 277 -1.73 -24.32 -11.47
N VAL A 278 -1.38 -24.96 -12.58
CA VAL A 278 -0.18 -24.59 -13.37
C VAL A 278 -0.35 -23.19 -13.98
N GLY A 279 -1.54 -22.87 -14.52
CA GLY A 279 -1.88 -21.54 -15.05
C GLY A 279 -1.76 -20.43 -13.99
N THR A 280 -2.03 -20.74 -12.72
CA THR A 280 -1.88 -19.79 -11.60
C THR A 280 -0.42 -19.35 -11.43
N PHE A 281 0.55 -20.25 -11.54
CA PHE A 281 1.98 -19.90 -11.48
C PHE A 281 2.43 -19.04 -12.66
N ILE A 282 1.92 -19.32 -13.86
CA ILE A 282 2.20 -18.48 -15.04
C ILE A 282 1.63 -17.07 -14.86
N MET A 283 0.39 -16.97 -14.39
CA MET A 283 -0.24 -15.68 -14.11
C MET A 283 0.49 -14.89 -13.04
N LEU A 284 0.95 -15.56 -11.98
CA LEU A 284 1.75 -14.92 -10.92
C LEU A 284 3.00 -14.28 -11.51
N GLY A 285 3.79 -15.02 -12.31
CA GLY A 285 4.99 -14.46 -12.95
C GLY A 285 4.69 -13.28 -13.89
N ILE A 286 3.54 -13.31 -14.60
CA ILE A 286 3.10 -12.18 -15.44
C ILE A 286 2.78 -10.95 -14.57
N VAL A 287 2.05 -11.14 -13.46
CA VAL A 287 1.68 -10.05 -12.55
C VAL A 287 2.92 -9.43 -11.94
N GLU A 288 3.84 -10.23 -11.39
CA GLU A 288 5.10 -9.76 -10.83
C GLU A 288 5.90 -8.94 -11.84
N ALA A 289 6.12 -9.48 -13.04
CA ALA A 289 6.84 -8.78 -14.10
C ALA A 289 6.16 -7.46 -14.53
N THR A 290 4.82 -7.44 -14.57
CA THR A 290 4.06 -6.25 -14.97
C THR A 290 4.15 -5.17 -13.90
N VAL A 291 4.04 -5.52 -12.62
CA VAL A 291 4.15 -4.57 -11.51
C VAL A 291 5.59 -4.05 -11.40
N GLU A 292 6.59 -4.91 -11.49
CA GLU A 292 7.99 -4.50 -11.50
C GLU A 292 8.27 -3.52 -12.65
N GLN A 293 7.77 -3.81 -13.85
CA GLN A 293 7.88 -2.90 -14.99
C GLN A 293 7.18 -1.56 -14.72
N ALA A 294 5.98 -1.57 -14.15
CA ALA A 294 5.24 -0.35 -13.81
C ALA A 294 5.98 0.50 -12.77
N CYS A 295 6.56 -0.12 -11.75
CA CYS A 295 7.36 0.55 -10.72
C CYS A 295 8.66 1.15 -11.30
N ASN A 296 9.27 0.48 -12.28
CA ASN A 296 10.56 0.90 -12.85
C ASN A 296 10.40 1.88 -14.03
N SER A 297 9.29 1.90 -14.75
CA SER A 297 9.13 2.58 -16.04
C SER A 297 8.55 4.00 -16.00
N GLY A 298 8.42 4.63 -14.83
CA GLY A 298 8.33 6.07 -14.84
C GLY A 298 7.11 6.81 -14.30
N PRO A 299 5.83 6.45 -14.45
CA PRO A 299 4.77 7.32 -13.92
C PRO A 299 4.81 7.46 -12.40
N LEU A 300 5.20 6.41 -11.67
CA LEU A 300 5.35 6.46 -10.21
C LEU A 300 6.55 7.33 -9.77
N LYS A 301 7.68 7.27 -10.49
CA LYS A 301 8.86 8.09 -10.18
C LYS A 301 8.65 9.58 -10.47
N THR A 302 7.82 9.91 -11.45
CA THR A 302 7.51 11.31 -11.78
C THR A 302 6.38 11.88 -10.94
N ALA A 303 5.43 11.04 -10.51
CA ALA A 303 4.30 11.45 -9.67
C ALA A 303 4.70 11.68 -8.20
N PHE A 304 5.68 10.92 -7.70
CA PHE A 304 6.12 10.98 -6.30
C PHE A 304 7.65 11.11 -6.24
N PRO A 305 8.19 12.34 -6.23
CA PRO A 305 9.63 12.55 -6.07
C PRO A 305 10.12 12.19 -4.66
N GLY A 306 11.41 11.86 -4.57
CA GLY A 306 12.11 11.71 -3.31
C GLY A 306 11.77 10.44 -2.50
N PRO A 307 11.88 10.52 -1.17
CA PRO A 307 11.73 9.38 -0.26
C PRO A 307 10.34 8.74 -0.29
N PHE A 308 9.29 9.50 -0.63
CA PHE A 308 7.93 8.96 -0.73
C PHE A 308 7.81 7.90 -1.84
N ALA A 309 8.52 8.07 -2.97
CA ALA A 309 8.56 7.06 -4.03
C ALA A 309 9.21 5.75 -3.55
N ALA A 310 10.22 5.84 -2.70
CA ALA A 310 10.88 4.68 -2.12
C ALA A 310 9.93 3.92 -1.16
N VAL A 311 9.22 4.65 -0.30
CA VAL A 311 8.20 4.05 0.60
C VAL A 311 7.11 3.38 -0.20
N LEU A 312 6.54 4.07 -1.18
CA LEU A 312 5.47 3.51 -2.01
C LEU A 312 5.94 2.24 -2.74
N LYS A 313 7.18 2.24 -3.23
CA LYS A 313 7.77 1.05 -3.83
C LYS A 313 7.87 -0.10 -2.83
N ASN A 314 8.39 0.14 -1.62
CA ASN A 314 8.50 -0.87 -0.58
C ASN A 314 7.12 -1.43 -0.18
N VAL A 315 6.11 -0.56 -0.04
CA VAL A 315 4.72 -0.97 0.21
C VAL A 315 4.21 -1.86 -0.92
N ILE A 316 4.45 -1.50 -2.18
CA ILE A 316 4.04 -2.31 -3.34
C ILE A 316 4.77 -3.66 -3.34
N ASP A 317 6.07 -3.68 -3.10
CA ASP A 317 6.88 -4.89 -3.02
C ASP A 317 6.36 -5.81 -1.89
N ARG A 318 6.05 -5.25 -0.72
CA ARG A 318 5.47 -5.99 0.41
C ARG A 318 4.08 -6.55 0.11
N LEU A 319 3.22 -5.75 -0.52
CA LEU A 319 1.91 -6.20 -0.99
C LEU A 319 2.04 -7.36 -1.98
N LEU A 320 2.98 -7.26 -2.92
CA LEU A 320 3.27 -8.33 -3.86
C LEU A 320 3.71 -9.61 -3.15
N ASP A 321 4.61 -9.53 -2.19
CA ASP A 321 5.09 -10.70 -1.44
C ASP A 321 3.94 -11.40 -0.72
N VAL A 322 3.07 -10.66 -0.02
CA VAL A 322 1.91 -11.21 0.68
C VAL A 322 0.95 -11.89 -0.29
N VAL A 323 0.59 -11.20 -1.37
CA VAL A 323 -0.35 -11.70 -2.38
C VAL A 323 0.24 -12.89 -3.14
N SER A 324 1.51 -12.81 -3.55
CA SER A 324 2.23 -13.89 -4.25
C SER A 324 2.30 -15.14 -3.40
N GLY A 325 2.60 -15.02 -2.11
CA GLY A 325 2.61 -16.13 -1.16
C GLY A 325 1.26 -16.83 -1.07
N GLN A 326 0.15 -16.07 -0.98
CA GLN A 326 -1.21 -16.62 -0.96
C GLN A 326 -1.56 -17.33 -2.28
N ILE A 327 -1.27 -16.69 -3.42
CA ILE A 327 -1.55 -17.25 -4.76
C ILE A 327 -0.74 -18.53 -4.97
N PHE A 328 0.56 -18.54 -4.58
CA PHE A 328 1.42 -19.70 -4.68
C PHE A 328 0.87 -20.88 -3.87
N ALA A 329 0.51 -20.66 -2.61
CA ALA A 329 -0.07 -21.70 -1.75
C ALA A 329 -1.37 -22.28 -2.32
N LEU A 330 -2.29 -21.42 -2.79
CA LEU A 330 -3.54 -21.84 -3.40
C LEU A 330 -3.31 -22.59 -4.73
N GLY A 331 -2.43 -22.09 -5.58
CA GLY A 331 -2.07 -22.73 -6.85
C GLY A 331 -1.48 -24.11 -6.64
N PHE A 332 -0.58 -24.24 -5.68
CA PHE A 332 0.02 -25.53 -5.31
C PHE A 332 -1.03 -26.53 -4.79
N PHE A 333 -1.92 -26.08 -3.91
CA PHE A 333 -2.99 -26.91 -3.39
C PHE A 333 -3.94 -27.39 -4.49
N ILE A 334 -4.35 -26.49 -5.41
CA ILE A 334 -5.24 -26.83 -6.52
C ILE A 334 -4.57 -27.78 -7.51
N ALA A 335 -3.29 -27.54 -7.86
CA ALA A 335 -2.54 -28.43 -8.75
C ALA A 335 -2.37 -29.82 -8.14
N GLY A 336 -1.99 -29.90 -6.87
CA GLY A 336 -1.83 -31.16 -6.14
C GLY A 336 -3.15 -31.94 -6.03
N PHE A 337 -4.22 -31.25 -5.65
CA PHE A 337 -5.56 -31.84 -5.60
C PHE A 337 -6.01 -32.34 -6.99
N GLY A 338 -5.79 -31.53 -8.03
CA GLY A 338 -6.09 -31.88 -9.41
C GLY A 338 -5.35 -33.13 -9.87
N LEU A 339 -4.06 -33.23 -9.54
CA LEU A 339 -3.23 -34.39 -9.84
C LEU A 339 -3.74 -35.68 -9.15
N ILE A 340 -4.08 -35.58 -7.86
CA ILE A 340 -4.62 -36.71 -7.10
C ILE A 340 -5.94 -37.20 -7.71
N MET A 341 -6.85 -36.27 -8.01
CA MET A 341 -8.13 -36.62 -8.65
C MET A 341 -7.93 -37.27 -10.01
N LEU A 342 -7.01 -36.75 -10.83
CA LEU A 342 -6.70 -37.29 -12.15
C LEU A 342 -6.16 -38.72 -12.06
N LEU A 343 -5.18 -38.95 -11.19
CA LEU A 343 -4.61 -40.30 -10.97
C LEU A 343 -5.65 -41.27 -10.45
N LEU A 344 -6.48 -40.87 -9.50
CA LEU A 344 -7.57 -41.69 -8.97
C LEU A 344 -8.59 -42.02 -10.07
N GLY A 345 -8.97 -41.06 -10.90
CA GLY A 345 -9.85 -41.25 -12.03
C GLY A 345 -9.30 -42.23 -13.07
N ILE A 346 -7.98 -42.19 -13.33
CA ILE A 346 -7.31 -43.14 -14.22
C ILE A 346 -7.31 -44.55 -13.60
N TYR A 347 -6.96 -44.67 -12.33
CA TYR A 347 -6.92 -45.96 -11.61
C TYR A 347 -8.31 -46.63 -11.57
N LEU A 348 -9.35 -45.91 -11.13
CA LEU A 348 -10.71 -46.44 -11.09
C LEU A 348 -11.25 -46.83 -12.47
N GLY A 349 -10.91 -46.06 -13.49
CA GLY A 349 -11.29 -46.38 -14.88
C GLY A 349 -10.64 -47.66 -15.40
N ARG A 350 -9.36 -47.88 -15.08
CA ARG A 350 -8.65 -49.14 -15.44
C ARG A 350 -9.25 -50.34 -14.72
N ARG A 351 -9.54 -50.22 -13.44
CA ARG A 351 -10.14 -51.31 -12.63
C ARG A 351 -11.55 -51.66 -13.10
N ALA A 352 -12.34 -50.68 -13.53
CA ALA A 352 -13.66 -50.96 -14.12
C ALA A 352 -13.57 -51.71 -15.45
N ALA A 353 -12.61 -51.32 -16.32
CA ALA A 353 -12.37 -52.00 -17.60
C ALA A 353 -11.88 -53.47 -17.44
N SER A 354 -11.05 -53.77 -16.45
CA SER A 354 -10.59 -55.13 -16.17
C SER A 354 -11.69 -56.07 -15.67
N ARG A 355 -12.72 -55.54 -15.03
CA ARG A 355 -13.87 -56.33 -14.55
C ARG A 355 -14.91 -56.64 -15.64
N SER A 356 -14.89 -55.90 -16.74
CA SER A 356 -15.83 -56.09 -17.85
C SER A 356 -15.35 -57.06 -18.95
N LEU A 357 -14.12 -57.61 -18.82
CA LEU A 357 -13.67 -58.64 -19.70
C LEU A 357 -14.34 -59.98 -19.31
N PRO A 358 -15.22 -60.55 -20.18
CA PRO A 358 -15.77 -61.88 -19.89
C PRO A 358 -14.66 -62.92 -19.83
N ALA A 359 -14.69 -63.76 -18.83
CA ALA A 359 -13.84 -64.96 -18.78
C ALA A 359 -14.12 -65.72 -20.08
N ARG A 360 -13.17 -65.69 -20.99
CA ARG A 360 -13.18 -66.59 -22.14
C ARG A 360 -12.93 -67.98 -21.62
N ALA A 361 -14.02 -68.73 -21.44
CA ALA A 361 -13.98 -70.18 -21.26
C ALA A 361 -13.74 -70.85 -22.60
#